data_69abe7f4174ada6b4d191f9c3337749d
#
_entry.id   69abe7f4174ada6b4d191f9c3337749d
#
_cell.length_a   1.000
_cell.length_b   1.000
_cell.length_c   1.000
_cell.angle_alpha   90.00
_cell.angle_beta   90.00
_cell.angle_gamma   90.00
#
_symmetry.space_group_name_H-M   'P 1'
#
loop_
_entity.id
_entity.type
_entity.pdbx_description
1 polymer ?
#
loop_
_entity_poly.entity_id
_entity_poly.type
_entity_poly.pdbx_seq_one_letter_code
_entity_poly.pdbx_strand_id
1 'polypeptide(L)'
;MTWIVPNANAVTLGELNGELYSVSSQESARLSDEFIRRGGCAFNPARVTSAKPRPFGQHDSLTDEQGEELESGALKLLKRAFNVTKSCLMDDELDVINRVLKVAKDAAQRLLKATIGTEDDELELLEERQNQGNGESVVDISWHPTKNVLAVAQLDGIVALYNVESASWDTRVLEHPKQMDIGSIEWGKYTGDILAVACRTGVFLWKVSVKEKEPVLQEILTHPSNAGFSQVSWNEDGSLLAAFEEGSWSIVVFDAIFLRKTELQSPYKLTSLHWSPTGEYLFVMTENDVSLMWETLTWKRETWEVAASGCGWSSNGRCLLVALRNSPLMYPYVFQGCPPSLDAQISSPAVDFAERELFSLDRSTSAIVGGKVQNMAWDPSGSRVAVTYRTAATGFHQAGTATLVAIFSVVWQPFLLFTRSGLLRGPPNAGVPRKLAFASNFKHGALLSVAWSSGLISFHPFYLRDPETP
;
A
#
# COMPACT_ATOMS: atom_id res chain seq x y z
N MET A 1 20.92 -19.69 -3.23
CA MET A 1 20.05 -20.10 -2.12
C MET A 1 18.73 -20.62 -2.69
N THR A 2 18.23 -21.73 -2.18
CA THR A 2 16.89 -22.24 -2.53
C THR A 2 15.88 -21.51 -1.65
N TRP A 3 14.80 -21.02 -2.22
CA TRP A 3 13.69 -20.47 -1.42
C TRP A 3 13.09 -21.56 -0.53
N ILE A 4 12.79 -21.18 0.69
CA ILE A 4 12.09 -22.00 1.67
C ILE A 4 10.71 -21.38 1.87
N VAL A 5 9.67 -22.21 1.79
CA VAL A 5 8.29 -21.76 2.02
C VAL A 5 8.08 -21.62 3.52
N PRO A 6 7.61 -20.48 4.03
CA PRO A 6 7.19 -20.38 5.43
C PRO A 6 6.03 -21.34 5.71
N ASN A 7 5.96 -21.89 6.93
CA ASN A 7 4.88 -22.81 7.33
C ASN A 7 3.50 -22.17 7.14
N ALA A 8 2.47 -22.97 6.90
CA ALA A 8 1.12 -22.48 6.57
C ALA A 8 0.54 -21.51 7.62
N ASN A 9 0.88 -21.74 8.89
CA ASN A 9 0.42 -20.92 10.03
C ASN A 9 1.43 -19.86 10.45
N ALA A 10 2.51 -19.65 9.68
CA ALA A 10 3.51 -18.64 9.98
C ALA A 10 3.15 -17.31 9.30
N VAL A 11 3.51 -16.22 9.97
CA VAL A 11 3.43 -14.85 9.46
C VAL A 11 4.82 -14.27 9.43
N THR A 12 5.21 -13.65 8.33
CA THR A 12 6.51 -12.98 8.23
C THR A 12 6.44 -11.60 8.89
N LEU A 13 7.31 -11.35 9.87
CA LEU A 13 7.42 -10.07 10.57
C LEU A 13 8.21 -9.04 9.74
N GLY A 14 9.36 -9.45 9.24
CA GLY A 14 10.26 -8.60 8.49
C GLY A 14 11.60 -9.26 8.21
N GLU A 15 12.58 -8.51 7.75
CA GLU A 15 13.95 -8.94 7.46
C GLU A 15 14.94 -8.25 8.40
N LEU A 16 15.88 -9.00 8.93
CA LEU A 16 17.05 -8.49 9.65
C LEU A 16 18.32 -9.08 9.03
N ASN A 17 19.21 -8.22 8.56
CA ASN A 17 20.52 -8.65 7.99
C ASN A 17 20.42 -9.68 6.85
N GLY A 18 19.39 -9.61 6.02
CA GLY A 18 19.18 -10.52 4.89
C GLY A 18 18.41 -11.81 5.24
N GLU A 19 17.98 -11.98 6.48
CA GLU A 19 17.18 -13.13 6.93
C GLU A 19 15.73 -12.70 7.22
N LEU A 20 14.76 -13.39 6.62
CA LEU A 20 13.33 -13.20 6.88
C LEU A 20 12.91 -13.93 8.16
N TYR A 21 12.31 -13.20 9.07
CA TYR A 21 11.76 -13.73 10.34
C TYR A 21 10.27 -14.01 10.18
N SER A 22 9.91 -15.27 10.31
CA SER A 22 8.52 -15.73 10.29
C SER A 22 8.15 -16.39 11.61
N VAL A 23 6.96 -16.08 12.12
CA VAL A 23 6.47 -16.50 13.42
C VAL A 23 5.24 -17.36 13.25
N SER A 24 5.23 -18.56 13.84
CA SER A 24 4.03 -19.40 13.94
C SER A 24 3.17 -19.00 15.13
N SER A 25 1.87 -19.29 15.07
CA SER A 25 0.93 -18.98 16.17
C SER A 25 1.30 -19.64 17.51
N GLN A 26 2.05 -20.75 17.48
CA GLN A 26 2.50 -21.47 18.69
C GLN A 26 3.79 -20.91 19.30
N GLU A 27 4.60 -20.19 18.49
CA GLU A 27 5.91 -19.67 18.91
C GLU A 27 5.95 -18.14 18.94
N SER A 28 4.80 -17.49 18.73
CA SER A 28 4.71 -16.05 18.42
C SER A 28 5.42 -15.15 19.42
N ALA A 29 5.32 -15.41 20.72
CA ALA A 29 5.91 -14.55 21.74
C ALA A 29 7.45 -14.58 21.72
N ARG A 30 8.08 -15.76 21.65
CA ARG A 30 9.54 -15.88 21.73
C ARG A 30 10.28 -15.33 20.51
N LEU A 31 9.80 -15.65 19.30
CA LEU A 31 10.43 -15.20 18.07
C LEU A 31 10.16 -13.70 17.81
N SER A 32 8.98 -13.21 18.19
CA SER A 32 8.69 -11.78 18.19
C SER A 32 9.61 -11.02 19.13
N ASP A 33 9.83 -11.53 20.36
CA ASP A 33 10.75 -10.97 21.33
C ASP A 33 12.21 -11.02 20.85
N GLU A 34 12.59 -12.08 20.13
CA GLU A 34 13.93 -12.19 19.55
C GLU A 34 14.12 -11.19 18.42
N PHE A 35 13.14 -11.03 17.53
CA PHE A 35 13.16 -10.01 16.46
C PHE A 35 13.31 -8.60 17.05
N ILE A 36 12.53 -8.27 18.08
CA ILE A 36 12.60 -6.98 18.78
C ILE A 36 13.94 -6.80 19.50
N ARG A 37 14.46 -7.82 20.19
CA ARG A 37 15.77 -7.76 20.87
C ARG A 37 16.93 -7.51 19.91
N ARG A 38 16.81 -7.97 18.66
CA ARG A 38 17.79 -7.73 17.59
C ARG A 38 17.62 -6.38 16.91
N GLY A 39 16.70 -5.53 17.39
CA GLY A 39 16.47 -4.18 16.88
C GLY A 39 15.39 -4.08 15.82
N GLY A 40 14.62 -5.15 15.56
CA GLY A 40 13.46 -5.08 14.68
C GLY A 40 12.25 -4.46 15.36
N CYS A 41 11.40 -3.77 14.59
CA CYS A 41 10.07 -3.34 15.03
C CYS A 41 9.01 -4.18 14.32
N ALA A 42 8.10 -4.77 15.06
CA ALA A 42 6.94 -5.45 14.50
C ALA A 42 5.79 -4.45 14.34
N PHE A 43 5.17 -4.45 13.17
CA PHE A 43 4.01 -3.61 12.87
C PHE A 43 2.75 -4.46 12.87
N ASN A 44 1.70 -3.97 13.53
CA ASN A 44 0.40 -4.63 13.47
C ASN A 44 -0.24 -4.41 12.09
N PRO A 45 -0.88 -5.42 11.51
CA PRO A 45 -1.64 -5.24 10.27
C PRO A 45 -2.81 -4.29 10.50
N ALA A 46 -3.04 -3.39 9.55
CA ALA A 46 -4.20 -2.51 9.54
C ALA A 46 -5.35 -3.17 8.77
N ARG A 47 -6.56 -3.09 9.28
CA ARG A 47 -7.76 -3.55 8.58
C ARG A 47 -8.53 -2.34 8.08
N VAL A 48 -8.88 -2.35 6.81
CA VAL A 48 -9.78 -1.38 6.22
C VAL A 48 -11.20 -1.76 6.61
N THR A 49 -11.87 -0.87 7.34
CA THR A 49 -13.29 -0.98 7.62
C THR A 49 -14.04 -0.09 6.63
N SER A 50 -14.96 -0.66 5.86
CA SER A 50 -15.84 0.12 4.98
C SER A 50 -16.62 1.10 5.86
N ALA A 51 -16.29 2.39 5.76
CA ALA A 51 -17.11 3.43 6.35
C ALA A 51 -18.40 3.48 5.52
N LYS A 52 -19.56 3.16 6.12
CA LYS A 52 -20.84 3.38 5.45
C LYS A 52 -20.90 4.87 5.10
N PRO A 53 -21.12 5.26 3.83
CA PRO A 53 -21.24 6.67 3.48
C PRO A 53 -22.36 7.27 4.31
N ARG A 54 -22.09 8.33 5.06
CA ARG A 54 -23.15 9.11 5.69
C ARG A 54 -23.97 9.71 4.54
N PRO A 55 -25.30 9.53 4.51
CA PRO A 55 -26.13 10.12 3.47
C PRO A 55 -25.92 11.63 3.50
N PHE A 56 -25.41 12.17 2.41
CA PHE A 56 -25.19 13.60 2.22
C PHE A 56 -26.55 14.29 2.29
N GLY A 57 -26.78 15.12 3.30
CA GLY A 57 -27.90 16.08 3.33
C GLY A 57 -29.12 15.71 4.17
N GLN A 58 -29.00 14.93 5.23
CA GLN A 58 -29.98 15.01 6.32
C GLN A 58 -29.34 15.74 7.50
N HIS A 59 -29.57 17.05 7.55
CA HIS A 59 -29.63 17.77 8.80
C HIS A 59 -30.85 17.20 9.56
N ASP A 60 -30.64 16.14 10.30
CA ASP A 60 -31.59 15.69 11.29
C ASP A 60 -31.52 16.62 12.46
N SER A 61 -32.36 17.66 12.41
CA SER A 61 -32.61 18.62 13.48
C SER A 61 -33.45 18.03 14.64
N LEU A 62 -33.41 16.70 14.86
CA LEU A 62 -34.29 16.07 15.88
C LEU A 62 -33.61 15.02 16.78
N THR A 63 -32.28 14.81 16.69
CA THR A 63 -31.56 13.85 17.57
C THR A 63 -30.46 14.47 18.42
N ASP A 64 -30.13 15.75 18.22
CA ASP A 64 -29.00 16.37 18.90
C ASP A 64 -29.29 16.67 20.39
N GLU A 65 -30.57 16.92 20.78
CA GLU A 65 -30.88 17.27 22.19
C GLU A 65 -30.72 16.09 23.16
N GLN A 66 -31.03 14.85 22.74
CA GLN A 66 -30.88 13.68 23.62
C GLN A 66 -29.45 13.16 23.68
N GLY A 67 -28.67 13.28 22.60
CA GLY A 67 -27.26 12.93 22.55
C GLY A 67 -26.40 13.90 23.35
N GLU A 68 -26.65 15.20 23.24
CA GLU A 68 -25.94 16.23 24.02
C GLU A 68 -26.24 16.17 25.50
N GLU A 69 -27.47 15.81 25.92
CA GLU A 69 -27.78 15.61 27.35
C GLU A 69 -27.07 14.41 27.97
N LEU A 70 -26.89 13.30 27.21
CA LEU A 70 -26.15 12.11 27.67
C LEU A 70 -24.64 12.38 27.73
N GLU A 71 -24.07 13.02 26.72
CA GLU A 71 -22.67 13.43 26.73
C GLU A 71 -22.39 14.49 27.79
N SER A 72 -23.27 15.46 27.95
CA SER A 72 -23.20 16.47 29.01
C SER A 72 -23.28 15.85 30.41
N GLY A 73 -24.10 14.81 30.60
CA GLY A 73 -24.22 14.06 31.87
C GLY A 73 -22.95 13.27 32.20
N ALA A 74 -22.39 12.54 31.22
CA ALA A 74 -21.15 11.78 31.37
C ALA A 74 -19.94 12.69 31.59
N LEU A 75 -19.86 13.81 30.87
CA LEU A 75 -18.80 14.82 31.03
C LEU A 75 -18.91 15.55 32.40
N LYS A 76 -20.13 15.80 32.92
CA LYS A 76 -20.32 16.37 34.25
C LYS A 76 -19.92 15.41 35.36
N LEU A 77 -20.19 14.11 35.19
CA LEU A 77 -19.73 13.07 36.12
C LEU A 77 -18.22 12.90 36.10
N LEU A 78 -17.59 12.91 34.91
CA LEU A 78 -16.13 12.88 34.76
C LEU A 78 -15.46 14.13 35.35
N LYS A 79 -16.02 15.32 35.12
CA LYS A 79 -15.52 16.57 35.74
C LYS A 79 -15.69 16.60 37.26
N ARG A 80 -16.77 16.04 37.81
CA ARG A 80 -16.95 15.88 39.27
C ARG A 80 -15.94 14.86 39.83
N ALA A 81 -15.73 13.72 39.17
CA ALA A 81 -14.71 12.75 39.57
C ALA A 81 -13.30 13.36 39.53
N PHE A 82 -13.00 14.13 38.48
CA PHE A 82 -11.70 14.81 38.32
C PHE A 82 -11.47 15.90 39.37
N ASN A 83 -12.52 16.66 39.81
CA ASN A 83 -12.40 17.68 40.81
C ASN A 83 -12.28 17.09 42.23
N VAL A 84 -12.88 15.93 42.48
CA VAL A 84 -12.71 15.20 43.76
C VAL A 84 -11.29 14.63 43.89
N THR A 85 -10.72 14.12 42.79
CA THR A 85 -9.34 13.61 42.80
C THR A 85 -8.30 14.73 42.89
N LYS A 86 -8.56 15.92 42.33
CA LYS A 86 -7.65 17.07 42.42
C LYS A 86 -7.53 17.67 43.83
N SER A 87 -8.52 17.44 44.71
CA SER A 87 -8.48 17.91 46.11
C SER A 87 -7.76 16.95 47.06
N CYS A 88 -7.33 15.79 46.64
CA CYS A 88 -6.71 14.74 47.45
C CYS A 88 -5.23 14.44 47.07
N LEU A 89 -4.60 15.22 46.20
CA LEU A 89 -3.24 14.94 45.73
C LEU A 89 -2.17 15.61 46.60
N MET A 90 -1.63 14.88 47.53
CA MET A 90 -0.29 15.00 48.09
C MET A 90 0.32 13.61 48.21
N ASP A 91 1.36 13.38 47.39
CA ASP A 91 2.39 12.34 47.48
C ASP A 91 1.93 10.88 47.75
N ASP A 92 2.12 10.00 46.76
CA ASP A 92 2.03 8.50 46.75
C ASP A 92 0.87 7.83 45.98
N GLU A 93 0.36 8.38 44.86
CA GLU A 93 -0.90 7.87 44.32
C GLU A 93 -0.99 7.60 42.80
N LEU A 94 0.04 7.09 42.16
CA LEU A 94 -0.12 6.55 40.80
C LEU A 94 -1.02 5.30 40.77
N ASP A 95 -1.01 4.52 41.86
CA ASP A 95 -1.81 3.30 42.00
C ASP A 95 -3.30 3.55 42.28
N VAL A 96 -3.62 4.66 42.95
CA VAL A 96 -5.01 5.02 43.24
C VAL A 96 -5.69 5.57 41.98
N ILE A 97 -4.96 6.34 41.16
CA ILE A 97 -5.44 6.86 39.86
C ILE A 97 -5.77 5.70 38.93
N ASN A 98 -4.91 4.69 38.86
CA ASN A 98 -5.14 3.50 38.04
C ASN A 98 -6.33 2.66 38.54
N ARG A 99 -6.57 2.57 39.86
CA ARG A 99 -7.74 1.90 40.42
C ARG A 99 -9.03 2.68 40.15
N VAL A 100 -9.00 4.00 40.26
CA VAL A 100 -10.18 4.85 39.96
C VAL A 100 -10.51 4.83 38.47
N LEU A 101 -9.52 4.88 37.60
CA LEU A 101 -9.71 4.72 36.15
C LEU A 101 -10.28 3.34 35.76
N LYS A 102 -9.81 2.28 36.44
CA LYS A 102 -10.33 0.93 36.23
C LYS A 102 -11.78 0.80 36.67
N VAL A 103 -12.11 1.33 37.86
CA VAL A 103 -13.49 1.33 38.37
C VAL A 103 -14.41 2.19 37.50
N ALA A 104 -13.97 3.35 37.03
CA ALA A 104 -14.73 4.20 36.11
C ALA A 104 -14.96 3.52 34.76
N LYS A 105 -13.96 2.80 34.23
CA LYS A 105 -14.08 2.03 33.00
C LYS A 105 -15.04 0.84 33.14
N ASP A 106 -14.96 0.11 34.26
CA ASP A 106 -15.86 -1.00 34.58
C ASP A 106 -17.30 -0.54 34.82
N ALA A 107 -17.48 0.64 35.45
CA ALA A 107 -18.81 1.24 35.65
C ALA A 107 -19.39 1.75 34.32
N ALA A 108 -18.59 2.34 33.44
CA ALA A 108 -19.02 2.77 32.11
C ALA A 108 -19.39 1.56 31.22
N GLN A 109 -18.65 0.46 31.31
CA GLN A 109 -18.98 -0.79 30.60
C GLN A 109 -20.27 -1.44 31.15
N ARG A 110 -20.51 -1.40 32.46
CA ARG A 110 -21.77 -1.92 33.07
C ARG A 110 -22.97 -1.06 32.70
N LEU A 111 -22.82 0.25 32.64
CA LEU A 111 -23.88 1.16 32.17
C LEU A 111 -24.16 0.96 30.68
N LEU A 112 -23.11 0.76 29.85
CA LEU A 112 -23.29 0.44 28.43
C LEU A 112 -24.01 -0.90 28.24
N LYS A 113 -23.64 -1.95 29.03
CA LYS A 113 -24.31 -3.26 29.00
C LYS A 113 -25.76 -3.24 29.55
N ALA A 114 -26.08 -2.33 30.46
CA ALA A 114 -27.43 -2.21 30.99
C ALA A 114 -28.39 -1.42 30.09
N THR A 115 -27.85 -0.60 29.17
CA THR A 115 -28.66 0.24 28.27
C THR A 115 -28.85 -0.46 26.90
N ILE A 116 -27.98 -1.40 26.55
CA ILE A 116 -28.04 -2.21 25.31
C ILE A 116 -28.33 -3.64 25.75
N GLY A 117 -29.60 -3.97 25.89
CA GLY A 117 -30.05 -5.33 26.15
C GLY A 117 -29.71 -6.23 24.96
N THR A 118 -29.07 -7.36 25.23
CA THR A 118 -29.00 -8.58 24.39
C THR A 118 -28.56 -8.40 22.91
N GLU A 119 -27.37 -7.83 22.68
CA GLU A 119 -26.80 -7.73 21.34
C GLU A 119 -25.48 -8.51 21.14
N ASP A 120 -25.03 -9.30 22.10
CA ASP A 120 -23.79 -10.08 21.95
C ASP A 120 -23.92 -11.13 20.83
N ASP A 121 -25.11 -11.73 20.63
CA ASP A 121 -25.38 -12.68 19.55
C ASP A 121 -25.56 -11.99 18.17
N GLU A 122 -26.07 -10.75 18.12
CA GLU A 122 -26.18 -9.97 16.89
C GLU A 122 -24.82 -9.38 16.46
N LEU A 123 -23.98 -9.00 17.42
CA LEU A 123 -22.61 -8.52 17.11
C LEU A 123 -21.72 -9.64 16.58
N GLU A 124 -21.79 -10.85 17.15
CA GLU A 124 -21.09 -12.03 16.63
C GLU A 124 -21.61 -12.44 15.26
N LEU A 125 -22.92 -12.38 15.02
CA LEU A 125 -23.53 -12.59 13.70
C LEU A 125 -23.25 -11.48 12.71
N LEU A 126 -23.08 -10.23 13.16
CA LEU A 126 -22.67 -9.11 12.31
C LEU A 126 -21.18 -9.19 11.98
N GLU A 127 -20.32 -9.61 12.91
CA GLU A 127 -18.91 -9.89 12.67
C GLU A 127 -18.74 -11.10 11.74
N GLU A 128 -19.53 -12.16 11.88
CA GLU A 128 -19.52 -13.30 10.96
C GLU A 128 -20.07 -12.92 9.56
N ARG A 129 -21.12 -12.09 9.47
CA ARG A 129 -21.62 -11.55 8.19
C ARG A 129 -20.67 -10.56 7.56
N GLN A 130 -19.95 -9.75 8.33
CA GLN A 130 -18.86 -8.89 7.82
C GLN A 130 -17.66 -9.72 7.35
N ASN A 131 -17.39 -10.88 7.94
CA ASN A 131 -16.37 -11.81 7.48
C ASN A 131 -16.74 -12.58 6.19
N GLN A 132 -18.02 -12.67 5.85
CA GLN A 132 -18.52 -13.29 4.61
C GLN A 132 -18.84 -12.28 3.49
N GLY A 133 -18.84 -10.97 3.78
CA GLY A 133 -19.14 -9.91 2.83
C GLY A 133 -17.89 -9.41 2.10
N ASN A 134 -17.70 -9.86 0.88
CA ASN A 134 -16.87 -9.31 -0.19
C ASN A 134 -15.52 -8.70 0.23
N GLY A 135 -14.49 -9.55 0.26
CA GLY A 135 -13.13 -9.23 0.61
C GLY A 135 -12.32 -8.35 -0.36
N GLU A 136 -12.93 -7.56 -1.21
CA GLU A 136 -12.21 -6.65 -2.13
C GLU A 136 -12.45 -5.20 -1.75
N SER A 137 -11.91 -4.77 -0.60
CA SER A 137 -12.10 -3.39 -0.16
C SER A 137 -11.00 -2.43 -0.63
N VAL A 138 -9.77 -2.91 -0.87
CA VAL A 138 -8.63 -2.08 -1.25
C VAL A 138 -8.39 -2.13 -2.75
N VAL A 139 -8.42 -0.96 -3.39
CA VAL A 139 -8.12 -0.77 -4.82
C VAL A 139 -6.65 -0.46 -5.04
N ASP A 140 -6.13 0.54 -4.31
CA ASP A 140 -4.75 1.01 -4.46
C ASP A 140 -4.22 1.60 -3.17
N ILE A 141 -2.88 1.66 -3.05
CA ILE A 141 -2.16 2.21 -1.90
C ILE A 141 -1.02 3.10 -2.36
N SER A 142 -0.81 4.22 -1.67
CA SER A 142 0.28 5.13 -1.97
C SER A 142 0.88 5.72 -0.70
N TRP A 143 2.22 5.66 -0.58
CA TRP A 143 2.95 6.25 0.53
C TRP A 143 3.17 7.74 0.35
N HIS A 144 2.98 8.48 1.42
CA HIS A 144 3.37 9.89 1.47
C HIS A 144 4.91 10.00 1.36
N PRO A 145 5.46 10.91 0.53
CA PRO A 145 6.89 10.93 0.24
C PRO A 145 7.79 11.27 1.44
N THR A 146 7.28 12.02 2.43
CA THR A 146 8.09 12.50 3.57
C THR A 146 7.56 12.09 4.94
N LYS A 147 6.37 11.48 5.05
CA LYS A 147 5.74 11.06 6.31
C LYS A 147 5.40 9.58 6.28
N ASN A 148 5.35 8.94 7.42
CA ASN A 148 4.94 7.54 7.54
C ASN A 148 3.40 7.40 7.50
N VAL A 149 2.78 7.96 6.46
CA VAL A 149 1.34 7.94 6.19
C VAL A 149 1.08 7.23 4.88
N LEU A 150 0.20 6.25 4.93
CA LEU A 150 -0.26 5.48 3.77
C LEU A 150 -1.67 5.94 3.39
N ALA A 151 -1.86 6.36 2.14
CA ALA A 151 -3.18 6.54 1.57
C ALA A 151 -3.70 5.23 1.02
N VAL A 152 -4.95 4.91 1.28
CA VAL A 152 -5.60 3.66 0.90
C VAL A 152 -6.91 3.97 0.19
N ALA A 153 -6.98 3.65 -1.08
CA ALA A 153 -8.20 3.78 -1.88
C ALA A 153 -9.09 2.55 -1.72
N GLN A 154 -10.37 2.78 -1.51
CA GLN A 154 -11.39 1.76 -1.31
C GLN A 154 -12.36 1.71 -2.50
N LEU A 155 -13.03 0.57 -2.66
CA LEU A 155 -14.01 0.36 -3.73
C LEU A 155 -15.24 1.29 -3.62
N ASP A 156 -15.57 1.73 -2.42
CA ASP A 156 -16.68 2.65 -2.16
C ASP A 156 -16.42 4.11 -2.58
N GLY A 157 -15.24 4.38 -3.16
CA GLY A 157 -14.85 5.70 -3.61
C GLY A 157 -14.22 6.58 -2.52
N ILE A 158 -13.92 6.01 -1.36
CA ILE A 158 -13.28 6.70 -0.24
C ILE A 158 -11.78 6.46 -0.27
N VAL A 159 -11.00 7.49 0.07
CA VAL A 159 -9.57 7.34 0.36
C VAL A 159 -9.34 7.64 1.83
N ALA A 160 -8.86 6.64 2.57
CA ALA A 160 -8.52 6.72 3.98
C ALA A 160 -7.01 6.88 4.17
N LEU A 161 -6.60 7.52 5.24
CA LEU A 161 -5.20 7.76 5.58
C LEU A 161 -4.83 6.97 6.83
N TYR A 162 -3.76 6.18 6.76
CA TYR A 162 -3.25 5.40 7.87
C TYR A 162 -1.88 5.90 8.31
N ASN A 163 -1.74 6.25 9.57
CA ASN A 163 -0.45 6.62 10.15
C ASN A 163 0.19 5.39 10.79
N VAL A 164 1.33 4.96 10.25
CA VAL A 164 2.02 3.74 10.70
C VAL A 164 2.72 3.93 12.04
N GLU A 165 3.17 5.14 12.36
CA GLU A 165 3.84 5.42 13.66
C GLU A 165 2.87 5.34 14.83
N SER A 166 1.68 5.92 14.68
CA SER A 166 0.63 5.87 15.71
C SER A 166 -0.24 4.61 15.62
N ALA A 167 -0.05 3.77 14.59
CA ALA A 167 -0.85 2.60 14.28
C ALA A 167 -2.36 2.91 14.26
N SER A 168 -2.74 4.04 13.69
CA SER A 168 -4.12 4.53 13.69
C SER A 168 -4.55 5.09 12.34
N TRP A 169 -5.85 4.94 12.05
CA TRP A 169 -6.48 5.62 10.93
C TRP A 169 -6.71 7.09 11.28
N ASP A 170 -6.47 7.97 10.30
CA ASP A 170 -6.88 9.38 10.40
C ASP A 170 -8.42 9.43 10.38
N THR A 171 -8.99 10.31 11.19
CA THR A 171 -10.43 10.56 11.20
C THR A 171 -10.91 11.28 9.94
N ARG A 172 -9.99 11.91 9.22
CA ARG A 172 -10.23 12.61 7.97
C ARG A 172 -10.21 11.62 6.81
N VAL A 173 -11.25 11.63 6.01
CA VAL A 173 -11.33 10.83 4.78
C VAL A 173 -11.47 11.74 3.57
N LEU A 174 -10.98 11.31 2.43
CA LEU A 174 -11.13 12.03 1.18
C LEU A 174 -12.32 11.40 0.45
N GLU A 175 -13.42 12.09 0.48
CA GLU A 175 -14.69 11.66 -0.11
C GLU A 175 -15.32 12.79 -0.92
N HIS A 176 -15.84 12.45 -2.09
CA HIS A 176 -16.61 13.39 -2.92
C HIS A 176 -17.68 12.62 -3.71
N PRO A 177 -18.92 13.14 -3.86
CA PRO A 177 -20.02 12.44 -4.54
C PRO A 177 -19.71 11.98 -5.97
N LYS A 178 -18.81 12.68 -6.65
CA LYS A 178 -18.34 12.32 -8.01
C LYS A 178 -17.10 11.44 -8.01
N GLN A 179 -16.50 11.14 -6.85
CA GLN A 179 -15.31 10.29 -6.73
C GLN A 179 -15.75 8.83 -6.67
N MET A 180 -16.01 8.26 -7.85
CA MET A 180 -16.49 6.88 -7.99
C MET A 180 -15.57 6.08 -8.90
N ASP A 181 -15.52 4.76 -8.69
CA ASP A 181 -14.70 3.84 -9.47
C ASP A 181 -13.21 4.30 -9.48
N ILE A 182 -12.60 4.38 -8.31
CA ILE A 182 -11.20 4.75 -8.18
C ILE A 182 -10.34 3.67 -8.85
N GLY A 183 -9.47 4.05 -9.77
CA GLY A 183 -8.52 3.15 -10.43
C GLY A 183 -7.14 3.15 -9.77
N SER A 184 -6.61 4.32 -9.44
CA SER A 184 -5.32 4.47 -8.75
C SER A 184 -5.22 5.76 -7.97
N ILE A 185 -4.25 5.81 -7.06
CA ILE A 185 -3.91 6.98 -6.26
C ILE A 185 -2.39 7.17 -6.23
N GLU A 186 -1.91 8.40 -6.27
CA GLU A 186 -0.50 8.70 -6.06
C GLU A 186 -0.29 10.04 -5.38
N TRP A 187 0.58 10.06 -4.35
CA TRP A 187 1.03 11.29 -3.71
C TRP A 187 1.98 12.08 -4.61
N GLY A 188 1.80 13.39 -4.66
CA GLY A 188 2.76 14.29 -5.30
C GLY A 188 4.11 14.23 -4.59
N LYS A 189 5.16 13.93 -5.34
CA LYS A 189 6.48 13.59 -4.77
C LYS A 189 7.21 14.79 -4.18
N TYR A 190 7.02 15.97 -4.75
CA TYR A 190 7.77 17.17 -4.33
C TYR A 190 7.30 17.74 -3.00
N THR A 191 6.02 18.10 -2.88
CA THR A 191 5.49 18.73 -1.67
C THR A 191 4.88 17.72 -0.70
N GLY A 192 4.43 16.58 -1.20
CA GLY A 192 3.69 15.59 -0.43
C GLY A 192 2.32 16.06 0.09
N ASP A 193 1.93 17.29 -0.20
CA ASP A 193 0.65 17.83 0.28
C ASP A 193 -0.52 17.52 -0.66
N ILE A 194 -0.24 17.07 -1.88
CA ILE A 194 -1.24 16.80 -2.91
C ILE A 194 -1.33 15.29 -3.16
N LEU A 195 -2.54 14.75 -3.07
CA LEU A 195 -2.86 13.38 -3.49
C LEU A 195 -3.70 13.44 -4.75
N ALA A 196 -3.24 12.79 -5.81
CA ALA A 196 -4.02 12.59 -7.03
C ALA A 196 -4.81 11.28 -6.92
N VAL A 197 -6.10 11.34 -7.27
CA VAL A 197 -7.02 10.20 -7.28
C VAL A 197 -7.63 10.08 -8.66
N ALA A 198 -7.27 9.03 -9.40
CA ALA A 198 -7.86 8.71 -10.70
C ALA A 198 -9.19 8.03 -10.51
N CYS A 199 -10.23 8.53 -11.12
CA CYS A 199 -11.54 7.92 -11.10
C CYS A 199 -12.31 8.17 -12.39
N ARG A 200 -13.47 7.52 -12.51
CA ARG A 200 -14.29 7.54 -13.71
C ARG A 200 -14.70 8.94 -14.16
N THR A 201 -14.79 9.91 -13.26
CA THR A 201 -15.25 11.27 -13.60
C THR A 201 -14.11 12.26 -13.81
N GLY A 202 -12.86 11.85 -13.58
CA GLY A 202 -11.69 12.71 -13.70
C GLY A 202 -10.60 12.36 -12.70
N VAL A 203 -9.56 13.18 -12.63
CA VAL A 203 -8.52 13.09 -11.60
C VAL A 203 -8.80 14.15 -10.54
N PHE A 204 -9.00 13.71 -9.31
CA PHE A 204 -9.22 14.57 -8.16
C PHE A 204 -7.89 14.91 -7.49
N LEU A 205 -7.61 16.18 -7.35
CA LEU A 205 -6.43 16.68 -6.63
C LEU A 205 -6.83 17.12 -5.23
N TRP A 206 -6.46 16.32 -4.24
CA TRP A 206 -6.71 16.60 -2.84
C TRP A 206 -5.49 17.21 -2.18
N LYS A 207 -5.67 18.34 -1.50
CA LYS A 207 -4.67 18.91 -0.62
C LYS A 207 -4.89 18.39 0.80
N VAL A 208 -3.89 17.71 1.33
CA VAL A 208 -3.91 17.11 2.66
C VAL A 208 -2.80 17.74 3.50
N SER A 209 -3.12 18.80 4.20
CA SER A 209 -2.15 19.49 5.07
C SER A 209 -2.36 19.11 6.53
N VAL A 210 -1.25 19.06 7.29
CA VAL A 210 -1.30 18.89 8.76
C VAL A 210 -1.92 20.10 9.45
N LYS A 211 -1.85 21.28 8.82
CA LYS A 211 -2.36 22.55 9.38
C LYS A 211 -3.86 22.73 9.19
N GLU A 212 -4.44 22.05 8.21
CA GLU A 212 -5.86 22.15 7.88
C GLU A 212 -6.64 21.04 8.60
N LYS A 213 -7.78 21.40 9.19
CA LYS A 213 -8.61 20.43 9.92
C LYS A 213 -9.20 19.36 9.00
N GLU A 214 -9.46 19.71 7.74
CA GLU A 214 -10.07 18.83 6.75
C GLU A 214 -9.27 18.84 5.44
N PRO A 215 -9.25 17.72 4.67
CA PRO A 215 -8.67 17.71 3.32
C PRO A 215 -9.48 18.63 2.41
N VAL A 216 -8.80 19.37 1.54
CA VAL A 216 -9.43 20.31 0.61
C VAL A 216 -9.31 19.77 -0.80
N LEU A 217 -10.43 19.59 -1.50
CA LEU A 217 -10.42 19.30 -2.92
C LEU A 217 -9.99 20.58 -3.68
N GLN A 218 -8.80 20.55 -4.31
CA GLN A 218 -8.29 21.68 -5.06
C GLN A 218 -8.92 21.79 -6.44
N GLU A 219 -8.91 20.69 -7.18
CA GLU A 219 -9.35 20.66 -8.57
C GLU A 219 -9.79 19.26 -9.00
N ILE A 220 -10.66 19.20 -9.99
CA ILE A 220 -11.01 17.99 -10.73
C ILE A 220 -10.52 18.16 -12.17
N LEU A 221 -9.47 17.42 -12.51
CA LEU A 221 -8.90 17.45 -13.87
C LEU A 221 -9.71 16.52 -14.78
N THR A 222 -10.16 17.06 -15.89
CA THR A 222 -10.92 16.32 -16.91
C THR A 222 -10.33 16.57 -18.28
N HIS A 223 -10.55 15.64 -19.21
CA HIS A 223 -10.15 15.80 -20.60
C HIS A 223 -11.25 15.33 -21.55
N PRO A 224 -11.55 16.06 -22.64
CA PRO A 224 -12.64 15.69 -23.55
C PRO A 224 -12.46 14.34 -24.25
N SER A 225 -11.21 13.92 -24.47
CA SER A 225 -10.90 12.65 -25.13
C SER A 225 -11.08 11.43 -24.25
N ASN A 226 -11.17 11.61 -22.93
CA ASN A 226 -11.23 10.49 -21.97
C ASN A 226 -12.49 10.63 -21.11
N ALA A 227 -13.27 9.56 -21.05
CA ALA A 227 -14.47 9.51 -20.21
C ALA A 227 -14.12 9.43 -18.73
N GLY A 228 -12.92 8.89 -18.40
CA GLY A 228 -12.41 8.76 -17.05
C GLY A 228 -10.92 8.46 -17.06
N PHE A 229 -10.38 8.17 -15.88
CA PHE A 229 -8.98 7.79 -15.73
C PHE A 229 -8.85 6.58 -14.80
N SER A 230 -8.10 5.58 -15.24
CA SER A 230 -7.83 4.35 -14.48
C SER A 230 -6.50 4.40 -13.75
N GLN A 231 -5.54 5.16 -14.26
CA GLN A 231 -4.24 5.32 -13.64
C GLN A 231 -3.73 6.74 -13.74
N VAL A 232 -3.08 7.18 -12.67
CA VAL A 232 -2.30 8.44 -12.60
C VAL A 232 -0.89 8.13 -12.14
N SER A 233 0.06 8.95 -12.58
CA SER A 233 1.41 8.93 -12.06
C SER A 233 2.07 10.31 -12.14
N TRP A 234 2.70 10.71 -11.03
CA TRP A 234 3.49 11.94 -10.94
C TRP A 234 4.91 11.72 -11.45
N ASN A 235 5.45 12.70 -12.15
CA ASN A 235 6.89 12.75 -12.36
C ASN A 235 7.62 13.08 -11.05
N GLU A 236 8.96 12.97 -11.03
CA GLU A 236 9.75 13.11 -9.81
C GLU A 236 9.67 14.49 -9.16
N ASP A 237 9.67 15.54 -9.98
CA ASP A 237 9.61 16.93 -9.49
C ASP A 237 8.18 17.40 -9.15
N GLY A 238 7.15 16.56 -9.38
CA GLY A 238 5.76 16.87 -9.10
C GLY A 238 5.16 17.97 -10.00
N SER A 239 5.84 18.33 -11.08
CA SER A 239 5.34 19.33 -12.05
C SER A 239 4.35 18.76 -13.05
N LEU A 240 4.51 17.48 -13.41
CA LEU A 240 3.70 16.80 -14.42
C LEU A 240 2.96 15.60 -13.80
N LEU A 241 1.69 15.51 -14.15
CA LEU A 241 0.83 14.37 -13.81
C LEU A 241 0.36 13.70 -15.09
N ALA A 242 0.81 12.48 -15.35
CA ALA A 242 0.30 11.68 -16.45
C ALA A 242 -0.91 10.87 -16.02
N ALA A 243 -1.95 10.85 -16.83
CA ALA A 243 -3.17 10.09 -16.57
C ALA A 243 -3.70 9.47 -17.87
N PHE A 244 -4.27 8.27 -17.76
CA PHE A 244 -4.91 7.61 -18.89
C PHE A 244 -6.06 6.70 -18.43
N GLU A 245 -6.92 6.34 -19.37
CA GLU A 245 -7.97 5.33 -19.21
C GLU A 245 -7.47 4.00 -19.80
N GLU A 246 -7.64 2.89 -19.08
CA GLU A 246 -7.25 1.56 -19.56
C GLU A 246 -7.97 1.23 -20.88
N GLY A 247 -7.21 0.74 -21.87
CA GLY A 247 -7.70 0.49 -23.22
C GLY A 247 -7.85 1.75 -24.09
N SER A 248 -7.48 2.95 -23.61
CA SER A 248 -7.45 4.18 -24.43
C SER A 248 -6.22 4.22 -25.35
N TRP A 249 -6.25 5.17 -26.28
CA TRP A 249 -5.18 5.42 -27.25
C TRP A 249 -4.36 6.67 -26.93
N SER A 250 -4.65 7.33 -25.82
CA SER A 250 -3.98 8.58 -25.45
C SER A 250 -3.70 8.66 -23.97
N ILE A 251 -2.60 9.35 -23.66
CA ILE A 251 -2.21 9.73 -22.30
C ILE A 251 -2.38 11.25 -22.20
N VAL A 252 -2.99 11.72 -21.15
CA VAL A 252 -3.09 13.15 -20.88
C VAL A 252 -2.04 13.50 -19.82
N VAL A 253 -1.14 14.41 -20.16
CA VAL A 253 -0.16 14.96 -19.23
C VAL A 253 -0.64 16.35 -18.79
N PHE A 254 -0.93 16.46 -17.51
CA PHE A 254 -1.31 17.73 -16.88
C PHE A 254 -0.07 18.39 -16.30
N ASP A 255 0.16 19.62 -16.67
CA ASP A 255 1.17 20.48 -16.06
C ASP A 255 0.55 21.15 -14.82
N ALA A 256 1.03 20.77 -13.63
CA ALA A 256 0.50 21.30 -12.37
C ALA A 256 0.89 22.75 -12.10
N ILE A 257 1.93 23.27 -12.77
CA ILE A 257 2.43 24.63 -12.59
C ILE A 257 1.73 25.60 -13.54
N PHE A 258 1.68 25.26 -14.83
CA PHE A 258 1.13 26.12 -15.88
C PHE A 258 -0.32 25.79 -16.25
N LEU A 259 -0.92 24.79 -15.63
CA LEU A 259 -2.29 24.30 -15.88
C LEU A 259 -2.52 23.96 -17.36
N ARG A 260 -1.48 23.51 -18.04
CA ARG A 260 -1.54 23.07 -19.44
C ARG A 260 -1.83 21.57 -19.51
N LYS A 261 -2.46 21.18 -20.60
CA LYS A 261 -2.77 19.77 -20.89
C LYS A 261 -2.11 19.41 -22.21
N THR A 262 -1.33 18.34 -22.20
CA THR A 262 -0.68 17.81 -23.40
C THR A 262 -1.18 16.38 -23.61
N GLU A 263 -1.66 16.08 -24.80
CA GLU A 263 -2.13 14.75 -25.16
C GLU A 263 -1.05 14.02 -25.95
N LEU A 264 -0.64 12.87 -25.46
CA LEU A 264 0.31 11.99 -26.12
C LEU A 264 -0.44 10.84 -26.78
N GLN A 265 -0.41 10.78 -28.10
CA GLN A 265 -1.10 9.77 -28.87
C GLN A 265 -0.28 8.47 -28.97
N SER A 266 -0.92 7.34 -28.73
CA SER A 266 -0.40 6.00 -28.87
C SER A 266 -1.00 5.31 -30.09
N PRO A 267 -0.23 4.53 -30.86
CA PRO A 267 -0.78 3.67 -31.92
C PRO A 267 -1.38 2.37 -31.36
N TYR A 268 -1.26 2.12 -30.06
CA TYR A 268 -1.71 0.91 -29.38
C TYR A 268 -2.55 1.26 -28.15
N LYS A 269 -3.44 0.38 -27.78
CA LYS A 269 -4.21 0.50 -26.53
C LYS A 269 -3.33 0.37 -25.31
N LEU A 270 -3.52 1.23 -24.35
CA LEU A 270 -2.69 1.38 -23.16
C LEU A 270 -3.19 0.47 -22.03
N THR A 271 -2.27 -0.08 -21.26
CA THR A 271 -2.59 -0.91 -20.07
C THR A 271 -2.01 -0.36 -18.78
N SER A 272 -0.83 0.28 -18.82
CA SER A 272 -0.20 0.85 -17.64
C SER A 272 0.87 1.86 -18.02
N LEU A 273 1.16 2.83 -17.13
CA LEU A 273 2.22 3.81 -17.30
C LEU A 273 3.09 3.92 -16.04
N HIS A 274 4.38 4.20 -16.25
CA HIS A 274 5.37 4.28 -15.18
C HIS A 274 6.44 5.33 -15.49
N TRP A 275 6.49 6.40 -14.71
CA TRP A 275 7.57 7.38 -14.77
C TRP A 275 8.88 6.79 -14.26
N SER A 276 10.00 7.14 -14.89
CA SER A 276 11.30 6.92 -14.27
C SER A 276 11.43 7.80 -13.02
N PRO A 277 12.12 7.33 -11.96
CA PRO A 277 12.36 8.15 -10.76
C PRO A 277 13.19 9.39 -11.02
N THR A 278 13.87 9.48 -12.16
CA THR A 278 14.60 10.67 -12.59
C THR A 278 13.72 11.67 -13.34
N GLY A 279 12.48 11.28 -13.68
CA GLY A 279 11.55 12.10 -14.47
C GLY A 279 11.88 12.18 -15.96
N GLU A 280 12.94 11.53 -16.43
CA GLU A 280 13.47 11.63 -17.78
C GLU A 280 12.74 10.77 -18.81
N TYR A 281 12.10 9.68 -18.33
CA TYR A 281 11.40 8.70 -19.16
C TYR A 281 10.02 8.38 -18.65
N LEU A 282 9.10 8.15 -19.57
CA LEU A 282 7.78 7.60 -19.31
C LEU A 282 7.63 6.28 -20.07
N PHE A 283 7.65 5.16 -19.34
CA PHE A 283 7.42 3.84 -19.88
C PHE A 283 5.95 3.48 -19.84
N VAL A 284 5.45 2.94 -20.94
CA VAL A 284 4.03 2.62 -21.09
C VAL A 284 3.87 1.23 -21.68
N MET A 285 3.09 0.41 -21.01
CA MET A 285 2.72 -0.91 -21.49
C MET A 285 1.45 -0.84 -22.33
N THR A 286 1.35 -1.70 -23.33
CA THR A 286 0.20 -1.78 -24.22
C THR A 286 -0.44 -3.16 -24.21
N GLU A 287 -1.65 -3.28 -24.76
CA GLU A 287 -2.31 -4.59 -24.95
C GLU A 287 -1.58 -5.48 -25.94
N ASN A 288 -0.82 -4.87 -26.85
CA ASN A 288 -0.06 -5.55 -27.88
C ASN A 288 1.29 -6.08 -27.35
N ASP A 289 2.03 -6.80 -28.18
CA ASP A 289 3.36 -7.33 -27.83
C ASP A 289 4.46 -6.26 -27.95
N VAL A 290 4.11 -5.02 -27.72
CA VAL A 290 5.01 -3.85 -27.76
C VAL A 290 4.80 -2.99 -26.53
N SER A 291 5.84 -2.26 -26.15
CA SER A 291 5.80 -1.22 -25.13
C SER A 291 6.33 0.09 -25.72
N LEU A 292 5.97 1.19 -25.12
CA LEU A 292 6.34 2.51 -25.59
C LEU A 292 7.19 3.22 -24.53
N MET A 293 8.21 3.94 -24.98
CA MET A 293 9.05 4.78 -24.15
C MET A 293 9.02 6.20 -24.69
N TRP A 294 8.63 7.15 -23.86
CA TRP A 294 8.77 8.58 -24.15
C TRP A 294 9.96 9.15 -23.40
N GLU A 295 10.78 9.91 -24.10
CA GLU A 295 11.77 10.81 -23.50
C GLU A 295 11.06 12.13 -23.19
N THR A 296 11.09 12.59 -21.94
CA THR A 296 10.20 13.64 -21.46
C THR A 296 10.64 15.07 -21.82
N LEU A 297 11.93 15.27 -22.11
CA LEU A 297 12.44 16.59 -22.51
C LEU A 297 11.90 17.00 -23.91
N THR A 298 11.83 16.06 -24.83
CA THR A 298 11.40 16.32 -26.23
C THR A 298 10.07 15.67 -26.58
N TRP A 299 9.54 14.83 -25.71
CA TRP A 299 8.36 13.99 -25.94
C TRP A 299 8.52 13.08 -27.17
N LYS A 300 9.75 12.74 -27.51
CA LYS A 300 10.04 11.77 -28.56
C LYS A 300 9.71 10.36 -28.05
N ARG A 301 8.98 9.60 -28.88
CA ARG A 301 8.56 8.23 -28.56
C ARG A 301 9.41 7.20 -29.28
N GLU A 302 9.76 6.16 -28.58
CA GLU A 302 10.31 4.91 -29.15
C GLU A 302 9.35 3.75 -28.89
N THR A 303 9.37 2.79 -29.81
CA THR A 303 8.59 1.55 -29.70
C THR A 303 9.55 0.42 -29.44
N TRP A 304 9.31 -0.30 -28.34
CA TRP A 304 10.09 -1.48 -27.99
C TRP A 304 9.28 -2.75 -28.27
N GLU A 305 9.88 -3.71 -28.95
CA GLU A 305 9.27 -5.03 -29.22
C GLU A 305 9.30 -5.90 -27.95
N VAL A 306 8.63 -5.45 -26.91
CA VAL A 306 8.61 -6.07 -25.59
C VAL A 306 7.17 -6.15 -25.10
N ALA A 307 6.66 -7.38 -25.01
CA ALA A 307 5.36 -7.69 -24.46
C ALA A 307 5.41 -7.66 -22.92
N ALA A 308 5.33 -6.48 -22.33
CA ALA A 308 5.39 -6.32 -20.89
C ALA A 308 4.07 -6.72 -20.21
N SER A 309 4.17 -7.42 -19.07
CA SER A 309 3.04 -7.71 -18.15
C SER A 309 3.12 -6.96 -16.85
N GLY A 310 4.31 -6.46 -16.51
CA GLY A 310 4.60 -5.67 -15.33
C GLY A 310 5.99 -5.08 -15.44
N CYS A 311 6.21 -3.97 -14.79
CA CYS A 311 7.52 -3.35 -14.75
C CYS A 311 7.76 -2.62 -13.42
N GLY A 312 9.01 -2.28 -13.15
CA GLY A 312 9.42 -1.50 -12.00
C GLY A 312 10.74 -0.80 -12.25
N TRP A 313 10.79 0.49 -12.00
CA TRP A 313 12.02 1.26 -12.04
C TRP A 313 12.82 1.09 -10.76
N SER A 314 14.12 0.94 -10.89
CA SER A 314 15.03 1.07 -9.74
C SER A 314 15.02 2.52 -9.22
N SER A 315 15.21 2.69 -7.93
CA SER A 315 15.16 4.02 -7.27
C SER A 315 16.12 5.05 -7.87
N ASN A 316 17.25 4.60 -8.44
CA ASN A 316 18.21 5.48 -9.11
C ASN A 316 17.90 5.76 -10.60
N GLY A 317 16.77 5.26 -11.12
CA GLY A 317 16.36 5.42 -12.52
C GLY A 317 17.22 4.72 -13.56
N ARG A 318 18.26 3.98 -13.16
CA ARG A 318 19.20 3.35 -14.09
C ARG A 318 18.76 2.00 -14.62
N CYS A 319 17.79 1.36 -13.98
CA CYS A 319 17.28 0.05 -14.41
C CYS A 319 15.76 0.07 -14.46
N LEU A 320 15.23 -0.35 -15.60
CA LEU A 320 13.84 -0.73 -15.74
C LEU A 320 13.76 -2.26 -15.78
N LEU A 321 13.14 -2.84 -14.78
CA LEU A 321 12.90 -4.28 -14.72
C LEU A 321 11.55 -4.56 -15.38
N VAL A 322 11.54 -5.40 -16.43
CA VAL A 322 10.33 -5.70 -17.21
C VAL A 322 10.04 -7.19 -17.16
N ALA A 323 8.86 -7.55 -16.69
CA ALA A 323 8.34 -8.91 -16.75
C ALA A 323 7.58 -9.13 -18.07
N LEU A 324 7.84 -10.26 -18.73
CA LEU A 324 7.21 -10.58 -19.99
C LEU A 324 5.81 -11.19 -19.80
N ARG A 325 4.90 -10.85 -20.72
CA ARG A 325 3.52 -11.39 -20.72
C ARG A 325 3.47 -12.88 -21.09
N ASN A 326 4.27 -13.29 -22.04
CA ASN A 326 4.23 -14.63 -22.65
C ASN A 326 5.33 -15.56 -22.12
N SER A 327 6.10 -15.11 -21.15
CA SER A 327 7.24 -15.85 -20.59
C SER A 327 7.37 -15.61 -19.09
N PRO A 328 7.82 -16.60 -18.31
CA PRO A 328 8.14 -16.37 -16.90
C PRO A 328 9.46 -15.61 -16.70
N LEU A 329 9.99 -14.99 -17.73
CA LEU A 329 11.27 -14.30 -17.69
C LEU A 329 11.08 -12.81 -17.41
N MET A 330 12.01 -12.24 -16.66
CA MET A 330 12.11 -10.82 -16.38
C MET A 330 13.48 -10.30 -16.80
N TYR A 331 13.48 -9.19 -17.53
CA TYR A 331 14.68 -8.58 -18.08
C TYR A 331 14.97 -7.22 -17.44
N PRO A 332 16.20 -7.01 -16.95
CA PRO A 332 16.68 -5.70 -16.56
C PRO A 332 17.18 -4.93 -17.78
N TYR A 333 16.58 -3.80 -18.07
CA TYR A 333 17.05 -2.83 -19.05
C TYR A 333 17.84 -1.76 -18.31
N VAL A 334 19.14 -1.69 -18.57
CA VAL A 334 20.06 -0.76 -17.90
C VAL A 334 20.38 0.38 -18.84
N PHE A 335 20.13 1.61 -18.38
CA PHE A 335 20.43 2.83 -19.11
C PHE A 335 21.85 3.28 -18.80
N GLN A 336 22.68 3.46 -19.81
CA GLN A 336 24.09 3.83 -19.66
C GLN A 336 24.36 5.31 -19.89
N GLY A 337 23.48 5.98 -20.62
CA GLY A 337 23.62 7.39 -20.96
C GLY A 337 22.61 8.29 -20.25
N CYS A 338 22.88 9.60 -20.28
CA CYS A 338 21.89 10.60 -19.95
C CYS A 338 20.94 10.82 -21.12
N PRO A 339 19.68 11.23 -20.90
CA PRO A 339 18.79 11.66 -21.96
C PRO A 339 19.45 12.70 -22.88
N PRO A 340 19.16 12.70 -24.19
CA PRO A 340 18.08 11.95 -24.86
C PRO A 340 18.46 10.56 -25.37
N SER A 341 19.46 9.89 -24.78
CA SER A 341 19.87 8.55 -25.22
C SER A 341 18.92 7.51 -24.64
N LEU A 342 18.17 6.82 -25.49
CA LEU A 342 17.34 5.67 -25.14
C LEU A 342 18.11 4.34 -25.28
N ASP A 343 19.43 4.38 -25.25
CA ASP A 343 20.29 3.21 -25.32
C ASP A 343 20.20 2.37 -24.05
N ALA A 344 19.14 1.59 -23.94
CA ALA A 344 18.99 0.62 -22.88
C ALA A 344 19.61 -0.72 -23.27
N GLN A 345 20.49 -1.25 -22.44
CA GLN A 345 21.12 -2.53 -22.64
C GLN A 345 20.59 -3.58 -21.65
N ILE A 346 20.35 -4.78 -22.14
CA ILE A 346 20.07 -5.94 -21.29
C ILE A 346 21.41 -6.39 -20.72
N SER A 347 21.67 -6.07 -19.45
CA SER A 347 23.01 -6.25 -18.87
C SER A 347 23.23 -7.59 -18.17
N SER A 348 22.18 -8.33 -17.86
CA SER A 348 22.29 -9.59 -17.12
C SER A 348 21.30 -10.62 -17.64
N PRO A 349 21.53 -11.91 -17.36
CA PRO A 349 20.55 -12.93 -17.66
C PRO A 349 19.22 -12.61 -16.96
N ALA A 350 18.13 -12.89 -17.64
CA ALA A 350 16.78 -12.74 -17.11
C ALA A 350 16.61 -13.51 -15.82
N VAL A 351 15.83 -12.96 -14.92
CA VAL A 351 15.34 -13.70 -13.75
C VAL A 351 14.24 -14.65 -14.24
N ASP A 352 14.40 -15.94 -13.96
CA ASP A 352 13.44 -16.99 -14.34
C ASP A 352 12.45 -17.21 -13.18
N PHE A 353 11.17 -16.97 -13.46
CA PHE A 353 10.03 -17.17 -12.58
C PHE A 353 9.16 -18.36 -12.98
N ALA A 354 9.70 -19.34 -13.67
CA ALA A 354 8.96 -20.58 -13.96
C ALA A 354 8.35 -21.12 -12.66
N GLU A 355 7.12 -21.58 -12.74
CA GLU A 355 6.41 -22.17 -11.60
C GLU A 355 7.18 -23.37 -11.06
N ARG A 356 7.43 -23.36 -9.77
CA ARG A 356 8.13 -24.44 -9.06
C ARG A 356 7.40 -24.76 -7.77
N GLU A 357 7.21 -26.04 -7.52
CA GLU A 357 6.75 -26.50 -6.21
C GLU A 357 7.92 -26.41 -5.22
N LEU A 358 7.72 -25.66 -4.17
CA LEU A 358 8.67 -25.48 -3.08
C LEU A 358 8.07 -26.01 -1.79
N PHE A 359 8.91 -26.49 -0.89
CA PHE A 359 8.50 -27.07 0.38
C PHE A 359 8.99 -26.24 1.55
N SER A 360 8.25 -26.30 2.67
CA SER A 360 8.72 -25.81 3.95
C SER A 360 9.88 -26.66 4.50
N LEU A 361 10.60 -26.16 5.50
CA LEU A 361 11.74 -26.85 6.12
C LEU A 361 11.33 -28.22 6.67
N ASP A 362 10.17 -28.32 7.28
CA ASP A 362 9.59 -29.53 7.85
C ASP A 362 8.86 -30.41 6.82
N ARG A 363 8.80 -29.95 5.55
CA ARG A 363 8.03 -30.58 4.47
C ARG A 363 6.53 -30.76 4.74
N SER A 364 6.01 -30.09 5.76
CA SER A 364 4.58 -30.17 6.11
C SER A 364 3.70 -29.40 5.14
N THR A 365 4.26 -28.40 4.46
CA THR A 365 3.55 -27.55 3.50
C THR A 365 4.35 -27.41 2.21
N SER A 366 3.64 -27.39 1.08
CA SER A 366 4.20 -27.02 -0.22
C SER A 366 3.46 -25.81 -0.79
N ALA A 367 4.14 -25.07 -1.65
CA ALA A 367 3.57 -23.96 -2.38
C ALA A 367 4.15 -23.90 -3.80
N ILE A 368 3.31 -23.59 -4.77
CA ILE A 368 3.77 -23.28 -6.13
C ILE A 368 4.14 -21.80 -6.15
N VAL A 369 5.39 -21.50 -6.43
CA VAL A 369 5.93 -20.13 -6.49
C VAL A 369 6.42 -19.88 -7.91
N GLY A 370 6.08 -18.71 -8.45
CA GLY A 370 6.42 -18.34 -9.82
C GLY A 370 5.17 -18.10 -10.67
N GLY A 371 5.35 -18.08 -11.98
CA GLY A 371 4.31 -17.79 -12.95
C GLY A 371 4.38 -16.36 -13.47
N LYS A 372 3.23 -15.81 -13.89
CA LYS A 372 3.18 -14.44 -14.42
C LYS A 372 3.30 -13.41 -13.30
N VAL A 373 4.23 -12.47 -13.46
CA VAL A 373 4.37 -11.34 -12.51
C VAL A 373 3.12 -10.46 -12.58
N GLN A 374 2.56 -10.17 -11.41
CA GLN A 374 1.38 -9.33 -11.27
C GLN A 374 1.72 -7.92 -10.80
N ASN A 375 2.48 -7.82 -9.72
CA ASN A 375 2.96 -6.56 -9.17
C ASN A 375 4.44 -6.67 -8.80
N MET A 376 5.12 -5.54 -8.87
CA MET A 376 6.53 -5.41 -8.57
C MET A 376 6.77 -4.07 -7.89
N ALA A 377 7.56 -4.07 -6.83
CA ALA A 377 7.98 -2.86 -6.14
C ALA A 377 9.46 -2.93 -5.78
N TRP A 378 10.18 -1.83 -6.02
CA TRP A 378 11.54 -1.63 -5.58
C TRP A 378 11.57 -0.90 -4.25
N ASP A 379 12.53 -1.25 -3.41
CA ASP A 379 12.81 -0.48 -2.22
C ASP A 379 13.55 0.83 -2.56
N PRO A 380 13.47 1.85 -1.72
CA PRO A 380 14.12 3.15 -1.98
C PRO A 380 15.63 3.07 -2.10
N SER A 381 16.29 2.09 -1.46
CA SER A 381 17.74 1.89 -1.58
C SER A 381 18.15 1.18 -2.88
N GLY A 382 17.21 0.58 -3.60
CA GLY A 382 17.46 -0.23 -4.80
C GLY A 382 18.13 -1.57 -4.50
N SER A 383 18.10 -2.04 -3.24
CA SER A 383 18.74 -3.27 -2.81
C SER A 383 17.76 -4.46 -2.71
N ARG A 384 16.46 -4.20 -2.76
CA ARG A 384 15.40 -5.21 -2.69
C ARG A 384 14.34 -4.98 -3.76
N VAL A 385 13.76 -6.08 -4.23
CA VAL A 385 12.57 -6.10 -5.11
C VAL A 385 11.57 -7.08 -4.53
N ALA A 386 10.35 -6.61 -4.32
CA ALA A 386 9.20 -7.44 -3.97
C ALA A 386 8.38 -7.75 -5.21
N VAL A 387 7.98 -9.01 -5.39
CA VAL A 387 7.25 -9.47 -6.58
C VAL A 387 6.09 -10.36 -6.17
N THR A 388 4.93 -10.13 -6.76
CA THR A 388 3.77 -11.04 -6.65
C THR A 388 3.51 -11.71 -7.99
N TYR A 389 2.97 -12.94 -7.92
CA TYR A 389 2.70 -13.75 -9.10
C TYR A 389 1.22 -14.05 -9.22
N ARG A 390 0.79 -14.21 -10.46
CA ARG A 390 -0.46 -14.84 -10.79
C ARG A 390 -0.17 -16.27 -11.19
N THR A 391 -0.48 -17.23 -10.31
CA THR A 391 -0.40 -18.66 -10.66
C THR A 391 -1.45 -18.98 -11.72
N ALA A 392 -1.07 -19.79 -12.70
CA ALA A 392 -2.01 -20.31 -13.66
C ALA A 392 -3.08 -21.11 -12.88
N ALA A 393 -4.34 -20.79 -13.12
CA ALA A 393 -5.47 -21.45 -12.46
C ALA A 393 -5.59 -22.89 -12.96
N THR A 394 -4.71 -23.77 -12.51
CA THR A 394 -4.97 -25.19 -12.52
C THR A 394 -5.92 -25.46 -11.35
N GLY A 395 -7.18 -25.59 -11.62
CA GLY A 395 -8.39 -25.96 -10.88
C GLY A 395 -8.37 -26.46 -9.43
N PHE A 396 -7.26 -26.39 -8.73
CA PHE A 396 -7.12 -26.71 -7.31
C PHE A 396 -6.47 -25.52 -6.60
N HIS A 397 -7.32 -24.65 -6.05
CA HIS A 397 -6.91 -23.69 -5.04
C HIS A 397 -6.44 -24.47 -3.78
N GLN A 398 -5.20 -24.90 -3.74
CA GLN A 398 -4.59 -25.23 -2.47
C GLN A 398 -4.44 -23.90 -1.73
N ALA A 399 -5.19 -23.76 -0.63
CA ALA A 399 -5.32 -22.53 0.17
C ALA A 399 -4.00 -21.94 0.71
N GLY A 400 -2.85 -22.54 0.40
CA GLY A 400 -1.54 -22.14 0.90
C GLY A 400 -0.66 -21.33 -0.06
N THR A 401 -0.97 -21.30 -1.37
CA THR A 401 -0.06 -20.74 -2.39
C THR A 401 -0.28 -19.26 -2.67
N ALA A 402 -1.49 -18.76 -2.45
CA ALA A 402 -1.90 -17.43 -2.86
C ALA A 402 -1.39 -16.30 -1.94
N THR A 403 -0.80 -16.60 -0.79
CA THR A 403 -0.44 -15.61 0.25
C THR A 403 1.06 -15.29 0.30
N LEU A 404 1.79 -15.53 -0.78
CA LEU A 404 3.24 -15.37 -0.80
C LEU A 404 3.67 -14.18 -1.67
N VAL A 405 4.64 -13.42 -1.15
CA VAL A 405 5.36 -12.38 -1.88
C VAL A 405 6.82 -12.77 -1.96
N ALA A 406 7.40 -12.78 -3.15
CA ALA A 406 8.80 -13.11 -3.33
C ALA A 406 9.68 -11.88 -3.15
N ILE A 407 10.75 -12.03 -2.40
CA ILE A 407 11.73 -10.98 -2.13
C ILE A 407 13.05 -11.37 -2.80
N PHE A 408 13.60 -10.43 -3.57
CA PHE A 408 14.90 -10.53 -4.20
C PHE A 408 15.84 -9.49 -3.63
N SER A 409 17.07 -9.89 -3.38
CA SER A 409 18.18 -8.97 -3.14
C SER A 409 18.83 -8.59 -4.46
N VAL A 410 19.17 -7.33 -4.61
CA VAL A 410 19.79 -6.77 -5.80
C VAL A 410 21.19 -6.28 -5.47
N VAL A 411 22.19 -6.74 -6.22
CA VAL A 411 23.57 -6.32 -6.12
C VAL A 411 23.96 -5.64 -7.42
N TRP A 412 24.48 -4.41 -7.34
CA TRP A 412 24.78 -3.57 -8.50
C TRP A 412 26.21 -3.72 -9.01
N GLN A 413 27.15 -4.21 -8.20
CA GLN A 413 28.57 -4.30 -8.53
C GLN A 413 29.10 -5.71 -8.26
N PRO A 414 29.98 -6.24 -9.11
CA PRO A 414 30.46 -5.67 -10.38
C PRO A 414 29.44 -5.74 -11.52
N PHE A 415 28.41 -6.55 -11.39
CA PHE A 415 27.31 -6.70 -12.34
C PHE A 415 25.97 -6.67 -11.60
N LEU A 416 24.94 -6.23 -12.30
CA LEU A 416 23.58 -6.30 -11.76
C LEU A 416 23.15 -7.75 -11.59
N LEU A 417 22.95 -8.17 -10.36
CA LEU A 417 22.58 -9.54 -10.01
C LEU A 417 21.36 -9.54 -9.09
N PHE A 418 20.38 -10.34 -9.48
CA PHE A 418 19.19 -10.61 -8.66
C PHE A 418 19.37 -11.96 -7.96
N THR A 419 19.35 -11.96 -6.65
CA THR A 419 19.43 -13.16 -5.82
C THR A 419 18.13 -13.36 -5.05
N ARG A 420 17.68 -14.61 -4.94
CA ARG A 420 16.50 -14.97 -4.17
C ARG A 420 16.77 -14.79 -2.67
N SER A 421 16.11 -13.83 -2.04
CA SER A 421 16.26 -13.58 -0.60
C SER A 421 15.33 -14.48 0.20
N GLY A 422 14.02 -14.45 -0.09
CA GLY A 422 13.06 -15.28 0.62
C GLY A 422 11.63 -15.11 0.13
N LEU A 423 10.72 -15.81 0.79
CA LEU A 423 9.28 -15.70 0.58
C LEU A 423 8.63 -15.12 1.84
N LEU A 424 7.87 -14.05 1.65
CA LEU A 424 7.11 -13.41 2.69
C LEU A 424 5.69 -13.99 2.68
N ARG A 425 5.20 -14.41 3.83
CA ARG A 425 3.83 -14.87 4.02
C ARG A 425 3.02 -13.84 4.80
N GLY A 426 1.85 -13.51 4.28
CA GLY A 426 0.91 -12.58 4.92
C GLY A 426 0.23 -13.12 6.16
N PRO A 427 -0.56 -12.28 6.84
CA PRO A 427 -1.40 -12.68 7.97
C PRO A 427 -2.36 -13.83 7.62
N PRO A 428 -2.85 -14.58 8.62
CA PRO A 428 -3.88 -15.59 8.41
C PRO A 428 -5.13 -14.96 7.75
N ASN A 429 -5.73 -15.66 6.83
CA ASN A 429 -6.92 -15.22 6.08
C ASN A 429 -6.77 -13.91 5.30
N ALA A 430 -5.53 -13.47 5.03
CA ALA A 430 -5.27 -12.26 4.24
C ALA A 430 -5.70 -12.38 2.77
N GLY A 431 -5.77 -13.60 2.23
CA GLY A 431 -6.06 -13.82 0.83
C GLY A 431 -4.85 -13.59 -0.08
N VAL A 432 -5.08 -13.11 -1.30
CA VAL A 432 -4.02 -12.84 -2.28
C VAL A 432 -3.48 -11.42 -2.15
N PRO A 433 -2.16 -11.19 -2.34
CA PRO A 433 -1.60 -9.85 -2.38
C PRO A 433 -2.08 -9.11 -3.63
N ARG A 434 -2.65 -7.93 -3.45
CA ARG A 434 -3.20 -7.10 -4.54
C ARG A 434 -2.26 -5.98 -4.94
N LYS A 435 -1.68 -5.27 -3.97
CA LYS A 435 -0.78 -4.14 -4.19
C LYS A 435 0.43 -4.22 -3.28
N LEU A 436 1.55 -3.77 -3.80
CA LEU A 436 2.83 -3.65 -3.11
C LEU A 436 3.30 -2.20 -3.16
N ALA A 437 3.76 -1.67 -2.06
CA ALA A 437 4.40 -0.35 -2.04
C ALA A 437 5.47 -0.28 -0.95
N PHE A 438 6.65 0.24 -1.28
CA PHE A 438 7.66 0.59 -0.28
C PHE A 438 7.49 2.03 0.18
N ALA A 439 7.64 2.25 1.48
CA ALA A 439 7.69 3.58 2.05
C ALA A 439 8.98 4.30 1.64
N SER A 440 8.86 5.54 1.17
CA SER A 440 10.02 6.32 0.71
C SER A 440 10.90 6.82 1.87
N ASN A 441 10.34 6.94 3.08
CA ASN A 441 10.95 7.63 4.22
C ASN A 441 11.09 6.77 5.48
N PHE A 442 11.39 5.49 5.34
CA PHE A 442 11.63 4.64 6.49
C PHE A 442 13.10 4.75 6.94
N LYS A 443 13.32 5.27 8.17
CA LYS A 443 14.65 5.68 8.66
C LYS A 443 15.65 4.54 8.88
N HIS A 444 15.18 3.31 9.06
CA HIS A 444 16.02 2.18 9.47
C HIS A 444 16.22 1.13 8.38
N GLY A 445 15.90 1.45 7.14
CA GLY A 445 15.98 0.53 6.02
C GLY A 445 14.83 0.72 5.04
N ALA A 446 14.09 -0.31 4.71
CA ALA A 446 12.91 -0.25 3.86
C ALA A 446 11.68 -0.80 4.58
N LEU A 447 10.50 -0.26 4.31
CA LEU A 447 9.24 -0.75 4.85
C LEU A 447 8.31 -1.08 3.68
N LEU A 448 8.01 -2.37 3.50
CA LEU A 448 7.07 -2.85 2.51
C LEU A 448 5.66 -2.91 3.10
N SER A 449 4.70 -2.28 2.44
CA SER A 449 3.28 -2.52 2.69
C SER A 449 2.71 -3.45 1.62
N VAL A 450 1.92 -4.42 2.06
CA VAL A 450 1.20 -5.36 1.20
C VAL A 450 -0.28 -5.23 1.48
N ALA A 451 -1.05 -4.79 0.48
CA ALA A 451 -2.50 -4.81 0.55
C ALA A 451 -3.02 -6.15 0.05
N TRP A 452 -3.87 -6.78 0.85
CA TRP A 452 -4.42 -8.11 0.62
C TRP A 452 -5.88 -8.05 0.18
N SER A 453 -6.33 -9.08 -0.51
CA SER A 453 -7.71 -9.15 -1.01
C SER A 453 -8.79 -9.15 0.09
N SER A 454 -8.41 -9.51 1.32
CA SER A 454 -9.31 -9.43 2.50
C SER A 454 -9.49 -8.01 3.07
N GLY A 455 -8.87 -6.98 2.49
CA GLY A 455 -8.84 -5.64 3.06
C GLY A 455 -7.83 -5.45 4.19
N LEU A 456 -6.99 -6.45 4.47
CA LEU A 456 -5.86 -6.31 5.38
C LEU A 456 -4.68 -5.63 4.67
N ILE A 457 -3.94 -4.84 5.42
CA ILE A 457 -2.67 -4.26 5.00
C ILE A 457 -1.62 -4.68 6.01
N SER A 458 -0.61 -5.41 5.57
CA SER A 458 0.51 -5.82 6.42
C SER A 458 1.75 -4.98 6.11
N PHE A 459 2.57 -4.77 7.13
CA PHE A 459 3.78 -3.95 7.06
C PHE A 459 4.97 -4.83 7.43
N HIS A 460 5.97 -4.86 6.55
CA HIS A 460 7.15 -5.69 6.69
C HIS A 460 8.41 -4.83 6.60
N PRO A 461 9.10 -4.57 7.71
CA PRO A 461 10.35 -3.82 7.73
C PRO A 461 11.53 -4.67 7.26
N PHE A 462 12.42 -4.06 6.51
CA PHE A 462 13.70 -4.61 6.06
C PHE A 462 14.80 -3.73 6.64
N TYR A 463 15.49 -4.23 7.67
CA TYR A 463 16.55 -3.51 8.33
C TYR A 463 17.87 -3.75 7.61
N LEU A 464 18.44 -2.72 7.06
CA LEU A 464 19.77 -2.72 6.47
C LEU A 464 20.76 -2.36 7.59
N ARG A 465 21.72 -3.23 7.86
CA ARG A 465 22.80 -2.93 8.78
C ARG A 465 23.77 -1.99 8.07
N ASP A 466 24.09 -0.87 8.70
CA ASP A 466 25.26 -0.11 8.32
C ASP A 466 26.51 -1.00 8.48
N PRO A 467 27.36 -1.14 7.47
CA PRO A 467 28.55 -1.99 7.55
C PRO A 467 29.57 -1.56 8.62
N GLU A 468 29.37 -0.42 9.28
CA GLU A 468 30.30 0.18 10.25
C GLU A 468 29.88 0.03 11.73
N THR A 469 28.75 -0.62 12.04
CA THR A 469 28.39 -0.93 13.44
C THR A 469 28.66 -2.40 13.74
N PRO A 470 29.64 -2.71 14.66
CA PRO A 470 29.99 -4.08 15.03
C PRO A 470 28.87 -4.80 15.77
#